data_0d5308664ae05ddb5a1238446777901f
#
_entry.id   0d5308664ae05ddb5a1238446777901f
#
_cell.length_a   1.000
_cell.length_b   1.000
_cell.length_c   1.000
_cell.angle_alpha   90.00
_cell.angle_beta   90.00
_cell.angle_gamma   90.00
#
_symmetry.space_group_name_H-M   'P 1'
#
loop_
_entity.id
_entity.type
_entity.pdbx_description
1 polymer ?
#
loop_
_entity_poly.entity_id
_entity_poly.type
_entity_poly.pdbx_seq_one_letter_code
_entity_poly.pdbx_strand_id
1 'polypeptide(L)'
;MRIAICDDEKSYIEKIKKDIKSFQTHENEFEFSEFESGEEFIAEFSNDKYDLLILDIEMKDLNGLQTAEFIRQLDKNVILIFMTGYDKFVYQGYEVKAFRYILKNQPEPIYFKQLSDTIQEYYRNKKYIKVIDDGIEKELLTVDILYI
;
A
#
# COMPACT_ATOMS: atom_id res chain seq x y z
N MET A 1 -10.93 -1.94 -0.71
CA MET A 1 -9.52 -1.60 -0.43
C MET A 1 -9.21 -0.22 -0.96
N ARG A 2 -8.72 0.65 -0.10
CA ARG A 2 -8.40 2.06 -0.41
C ARG A 2 -6.92 2.17 -0.69
N ILE A 3 -6.56 2.56 -1.90
CA ILE A 3 -5.18 2.56 -2.40
C ILE A 3 -4.78 3.98 -2.77
N ALA A 4 -3.68 4.47 -2.21
CA ALA A 4 -3.06 5.72 -2.63
C ALA A 4 -1.85 5.41 -3.51
N ILE A 5 -1.74 6.09 -4.64
CA ILE A 5 -0.62 5.99 -5.57
C ILE A 5 0.01 7.37 -5.70
N CYS A 6 1.30 7.46 -5.41
CA CYS A 6 2.06 8.69 -5.50
C CYS A 6 3.26 8.51 -6.44
N ASP A 7 3.22 9.17 -7.57
CA ASP A 7 4.24 9.11 -8.63
C ASP A 7 4.13 10.39 -9.48
N ASP A 8 5.23 11.05 -9.77
CA ASP A 8 5.21 12.27 -10.58
C ASP A 8 5.00 12.02 -12.08
N GLU A 9 5.03 10.74 -12.49
CA GLU A 9 4.68 10.32 -13.85
C GLU A 9 3.25 9.76 -13.90
N LYS A 10 2.31 10.58 -14.38
CA LYS A 10 0.89 10.22 -14.47
C LYS A 10 0.65 8.93 -15.27
N SER A 11 1.46 8.66 -16.27
CA SER A 11 1.37 7.42 -17.08
C SER A 11 1.60 6.17 -16.21
N TYR A 12 2.49 6.23 -15.23
CA TYR A 12 2.70 5.14 -14.28
C TYR A 12 1.53 4.98 -13.33
N ILE A 13 0.95 6.06 -12.83
CA ILE A 13 -0.25 6.01 -12.00
C ILE A 13 -1.36 5.26 -12.75
N GLU A 14 -1.62 5.62 -14.01
CA GLU A 14 -2.63 4.97 -14.82
C GLU A 14 -2.32 3.49 -15.08
N LYS A 15 -1.06 3.17 -15.32
CA LYS A 15 -0.62 1.78 -15.50
C LYS A 15 -0.86 0.95 -14.23
N ILE A 16 -0.42 1.45 -13.08
CA ILE A 16 -0.57 0.76 -11.79
C ILE A 16 -2.06 0.52 -11.48
N LYS A 17 -2.90 1.53 -11.68
CA LYS A 17 -4.35 1.40 -11.49
C LYS A 17 -4.94 0.31 -12.39
N LYS A 18 -4.59 0.32 -13.67
CA LYS A 18 -5.05 -0.70 -14.62
C LYS A 18 -4.62 -2.11 -14.19
N ASP A 19 -3.37 -2.25 -13.78
CA ASP A 19 -2.81 -3.53 -13.37
C ASP A 19 -3.50 -4.05 -12.10
N ILE A 20 -3.71 -3.19 -11.10
CA ILE A 20 -4.43 -3.56 -9.88
C ILE A 20 -5.88 -3.91 -10.17
N LYS A 21 -6.56 -3.14 -11.02
CA LYS A 21 -7.94 -3.45 -11.42
C LYS A 21 -8.09 -4.82 -12.07
N SER A 22 -7.03 -5.35 -12.69
CA SER A 22 -7.05 -6.70 -13.25
C SER A 22 -7.23 -7.80 -12.20
N PHE A 23 -6.95 -7.52 -10.93
CA PHE A 23 -7.19 -8.42 -9.81
C PHE A 23 -8.57 -8.25 -9.16
N GLN A 24 -9.39 -7.33 -9.65
CA GLN A 24 -10.70 -7.06 -9.07
C GLN A 24 -11.64 -8.24 -9.26
N THR A 25 -12.36 -8.59 -8.20
CA THR A 25 -13.38 -9.63 -8.18
C THR A 25 -14.70 -9.02 -7.68
N HIS A 26 -15.78 -9.80 -7.67
CA HIS A 26 -17.06 -9.37 -7.09
C HIS A 26 -16.98 -9.07 -5.57
N GLU A 27 -16.00 -9.66 -4.89
CA GLU A 27 -15.81 -9.53 -3.45
C GLU A 27 -14.82 -8.41 -3.09
N ASN A 28 -14.02 -7.94 -4.05
CA ASN A 28 -12.93 -6.99 -3.83
C ASN A 28 -13.11 -5.76 -4.70
N GLU A 29 -13.48 -4.65 -4.09
CA GLU A 29 -13.52 -3.35 -4.76
C GLU A 29 -12.27 -2.55 -4.39
N PHE A 30 -11.72 -1.84 -5.38
CA PHE A 30 -10.59 -0.95 -5.20
C PHE A 30 -11.00 0.50 -5.40
N GLU A 31 -10.66 1.35 -4.43
CA GLU A 31 -10.79 2.79 -4.52
C GLU A 31 -9.40 3.40 -4.62
N PHE A 32 -9.18 4.29 -5.57
CA PHE A 32 -7.87 4.89 -5.83
C PHE A 32 -7.87 6.38 -5.50
N SER A 33 -6.79 6.81 -4.85
CA SER A 33 -6.43 8.22 -4.72
C SER A 33 -5.06 8.42 -5.38
N GLU A 34 -4.93 9.48 -6.16
CA GLU A 34 -3.76 9.74 -7.00
C GLU A 34 -3.06 11.02 -6.57
N PHE A 35 -1.75 10.97 -6.49
CA PHE A 35 -0.91 12.11 -6.10
C PHE A 35 0.30 12.18 -7.02
N GLU A 36 0.62 13.36 -7.51
CA GLU A 36 1.76 13.60 -8.39
C GLU A 36 2.99 14.16 -7.65
N SER A 37 2.89 14.33 -6.34
CA SER A 37 4.01 14.75 -5.50
C SER A 37 3.89 14.24 -4.07
N GLY A 38 5.01 14.13 -3.37
CA GLY A 38 5.04 13.77 -1.96
C GLY A 38 4.36 14.80 -1.08
N GLU A 39 4.51 16.09 -1.42
CA GLU A 39 3.89 17.21 -0.70
C GLU A 39 2.36 17.15 -0.77
N GLU A 40 1.83 16.91 -1.96
CA GLU A 40 0.39 16.75 -2.17
C GLU A 40 -0.15 15.59 -1.36
N PHE A 41 0.56 14.46 -1.39
CA PHE A 41 0.16 13.27 -0.65
C PHE A 41 0.16 13.50 0.86
N ILE A 42 1.21 14.10 1.41
CA ILE A 42 1.30 14.40 2.84
C ILE A 42 0.19 15.34 3.29
N ALA A 43 -0.17 16.33 2.47
CA ALA A 43 -1.24 17.27 2.80
C ALA A 43 -2.61 16.60 2.95
N GLU A 44 -2.85 15.51 2.21
CA GLU A 44 -4.11 14.77 2.22
C GLU A 44 -4.10 13.52 3.12
N PHE A 45 -2.92 13.12 3.61
CA PHE A 45 -2.78 11.89 4.38
C PHE A 45 -3.33 12.05 5.80
N SER A 46 -4.03 11.02 6.27
CA SER A 46 -4.36 10.84 7.68
C SER A 46 -4.34 9.36 8.05
N ASN A 47 -4.18 9.08 9.35
CA ASN A 47 -4.18 7.70 9.85
C ASN A 47 -5.49 6.98 9.48
N ASP A 48 -5.40 5.70 9.14
CA ASP A 48 -6.51 4.84 8.74
C ASP A 48 -7.27 5.27 7.46
N LYS A 49 -6.76 6.24 6.71
CA LYS A 49 -7.38 6.70 5.47
C LYS A 49 -7.19 5.72 4.31
N TYR A 50 -6.04 5.07 4.25
CA TYR A 50 -5.66 4.15 3.18
C TYR A 50 -5.28 2.78 3.73
N ASP A 51 -5.45 1.76 2.90
CA ASP A 51 -5.09 0.37 3.21
C ASP A 51 -3.75 -0.01 2.57
N LEU A 52 -3.43 0.60 1.44
CA LEU A 52 -2.18 0.37 0.71
C LEU A 52 -1.65 1.70 0.16
N LEU A 53 -0.37 1.93 0.35
CA LEU A 53 0.36 3.05 -0.24
C LEU A 53 1.35 2.53 -1.26
N ILE A 54 1.32 3.09 -2.46
CA ILE A 54 2.29 2.81 -3.52
C ILE A 54 3.02 4.11 -3.82
N LEU A 55 4.32 4.15 -3.52
CA LEU A 55 5.14 5.35 -3.64
C LEU A 55 6.27 5.13 -4.64
N ASP A 56 6.42 6.03 -5.58
CA ASP A 56 7.67 6.15 -6.32
C ASP A 56 8.72 6.85 -5.44
N ILE A 57 9.97 6.46 -5.55
CA ILE A 57 11.06 7.09 -4.79
C ILE A 57 11.54 8.35 -5.49
N GLU A 58 11.73 8.30 -6.79
CA GLU A 58 12.27 9.43 -7.54
C GLU A 58 11.18 10.42 -7.96
N MET A 59 10.91 11.37 -7.11
CA MET A 59 10.00 12.49 -7.36
C MET A 59 10.75 13.79 -7.11
N LYS A 60 10.28 14.88 -7.73
CA LYS A 60 10.81 16.23 -7.49
C LYS A 60 10.59 16.63 -6.03
N ASP A 61 11.49 17.45 -5.51
CA ASP A 61 11.46 18.01 -4.16
C ASP A 61 11.43 16.90 -3.10
N LEU A 62 10.28 16.57 -2.54
CA LEU A 62 10.14 15.51 -1.56
C LEU A 62 10.10 14.14 -2.26
N ASN A 63 11.13 13.32 -2.06
CA ASN A 63 11.17 11.98 -2.65
C ASN A 63 10.28 10.98 -1.88
N GLY A 64 10.11 9.77 -2.44
CA GLY A 64 9.25 8.76 -1.84
C GLY A 64 9.71 8.27 -0.47
N LEU A 65 11.02 8.23 -0.21
CA LEU A 65 11.55 7.83 1.10
C LEU A 65 11.21 8.86 2.17
N GLN A 66 11.43 10.13 1.89
CA GLN A 66 11.06 11.23 2.79
C GLN A 66 9.55 11.27 3.04
N THR A 67 8.77 11.05 1.99
CA THR A 67 7.31 10.92 2.11
C THR A 67 6.92 9.77 3.03
N ALA A 68 7.53 8.61 2.86
CA ALA A 68 7.28 7.44 3.69
C ALA A 68 7.68 7.64 5.16
N GLU A 69 8.81 8.30 5.42
CA GLU A 69 9.25 8.65 6.77
C GLU A 69 8.21 9.51 7.49
N PHE A 70 7.68 10.51 6.79
CA PHE A 70 6.63 11.37 7.32
C PHE A 70 5.35 10.58 7.63
N ILE A 71 4.94 9.71 6.71
CA ILE A 71 3.75 8.87 6.88
C ILE A 71 3.89 7.94 8.08
N ARG A 72 5.07 7.35 8.29
CA ARG A 72 5.33 6.45 9.42
C ARG A 72 5.24 7.13 10.79
N GLN A 73 5.39 8.43 10.86
CA GLN A 73 5.13 9.19 12.09
C GLN A 73 3.63 9.24 12.41
N LEU A 74 2.77 9.20 11.39
CA LEU A 74 1.32 9.27 11.52
C LEU A 74 0.65 7.89 11.54
N ASP A 75 1.18 6.94 10.78
CA ASP A 75 0.64 5.58 10.64
C ASP A 75 1.79 4.57 10.55
N LYS A 76 1.95 3.77 11.59
CA LYS A 76 3.01 2.75 11.67
C LYS A 76 2.66 1.45 10.98
N ASN A 77 1.39 1.23 10.65
CA ASN A 77 0.87 -0.08 10.27
C ASN A 77 0.37 -0.17 8.84
N VAL A 78 0.12 0.95 8.16
CA VAL A 78 -0.37 0.92 6.78
C VAL A 78 0.62 0.17 5.88
N ILE A 79 0.11 -0.68 5.00
CA ILE A 79 0.97 -1.39 4.04
C ILE A 79 1.52 -0.37 3.05
N LEU A 80 2.84 -0.29 2.97
CA LEU A 80 3.55 0.63 2.11
C LEU A 80 4.48 -0.16 1.21
N ILE A 81 4.40 0.06 -0.09
CA ILE A 81 5.35 -0.48 -1.06
C ILE A 81 5.98 0.66 -1.85
N PHE A 82 7.23 0.46 -2.24
CA PHE A 82 7.88 1.31 -3.22
C PHE A 82 7.76 0.68 -4.60
N MET A 83 7.44 1.50 -5.59
CA MET A 83 7.43 1.10 -6.99
C MET A 83 8.26 2.11 -7.76
N THR A 84 9.48 1.74 -8.14
CA THR A 84 10.48 2.66 -8.66
C THR A 84 11.35 2.00 -9.74
N GLY A 85 11.99 2.82 -10.57
CA GLY A 85 12.94 2.37 -11.58
C GLY A 85 14.32 1.97 -11.03
N TYR A 86 14.60 2.22 -9.76
CA TYR A 86 15.96 2.09 -9.19
C TYR A 86 15.99 1.18 -7.97
N ASP A 87 16.99 0.31 -7.90
CA ASP A 87 17.19 -0.65 -6.81
C ASP A 87 18.10 -0.13 -5.68
N LYS A 88 18.79 0.99 -5.90
CA LYS A 88 19.77 1.55 -4.94
C LYS A 88 19.20 1.99 -3.59
N PHE A 89 17.88 2.09 -3.45
CA PHE A 89 17.20 2.54 -2.24
C PHE A 89 16.58 1.42 -1.40
N VAL A 90 16.87 0.16 -1.72
CA VAL A 90 16.25 -0.99 -1.03
C VAL A 90 16.50 -0.97 0.48
N TYR A 91 17.70 -0.61 0.91
CA TYR A 91 18.04 -0.55 2.34
C TYR A 91 17.22 0.52 3.10
N GLN A 92 17.05 1.69 2.50
CA GLN A 92 16.26 2.75 3.11
C GLN A 92 14.78 2.36 3.22
N GLY A 93 14.29 1.52 2.31
CA GLY A 93 12.94 0.95 2.39
C GLY A 93 12.71 0.14 3.66
N TYR A 94 13.72 -0.56 4.16
CA TYR A 94 13.64 -1.29 5.43
C TYR A 94 13.42 -0.36 6.62
N GLU A 95 14.03 0.81 6.64
CA GLU A 95 13.91 1.77 7.75
C GLU A 95 12.48 2.27 7.93
N VAL A 96 11.72 2.40 6.84
CA VAL A 96 10.31 2.78 6.87
C VAL A 96 9.36 1.58 6.89
N LYS A 97 9.89 0.37 7.08
CA LYS A 97 9.11 -0.88 7.11
C LYS A 97 8.24 -1.05 5.87
N ALA A 98 8.82 -0.82 4.70
CA ALA A 98 8.14 -1.12 3.46
C ALA A 98 7.88 -2.63 3.37
N PHE A 99 6.66 -2.98 3.00
CA PHE A 99 6.28 -4.38 2.81
C PHE A 99 7.01 -4.98 1.61
N ARG A 100 7.17 -4.18 0.55
CA ARG A 100 7.80 -4.63 -0.69
C ARG A 100 8.45 -3.47 -1.44
N TYR A 101 9.45 -3.84 -2.24
CA TYR A 101 10.14 -2.94 -3.15
C TYR A 101 10.00 -3.53 -4.55
N ILE A 102 9.20 -2.90 -5.41
CA ILE A 102 8.88 -3.40 -6.75
C ILE A 102 9.60 -2.52 -7.79
N LEU A 103 10.41 -3.15 -8.64
CA LEU A 103 11.07 -2.44 -9.74
C LEU A 103 10.12 -2.29 -10.92
N LYS A 104 10.00 -1.07 -11.44
CA LYS A 104 9.15 -0.74 -12.61
C LYS A 104 9.57 -1.47 -13.88
N ASN A 105 10.86 -1.76 -14.04
CA ASN A 105 11.47 -2.30 -15.25
C ASN A 105 11.80 -3.80 -15.18
N GLN A 106 11.24 -4.50 -14.24
CA GLN A 106 11.41 -5.95 -14.14
C GLN A 106 10.45 -6.70 -15.08
N PRO A 107 10.70 -7.99 -15.37
CA PRO A 107 9.79 -8.79 -16.19
C PRO A 107 8.36 -8.82 -15.63
N GLU A 108 7.38 -8.71 -16.52
CA GLU A 108 5.95 -8.65 -16.14
C GLU A 108 5.50 -9.77 -15.21
N PRO A 109 5.87 -11.05 -15.42
CA PRO A 109 5.44 -12.11 -14.51
C PRO A 109 5.90 -11.90 -13.06
N ILE A 110 7.10 -11.36 -12.86
CA ILE A 110 7.63 -11.04 -11.53
C ILE A 110 6.90 -9.85 -10.94
N TYR A 111 6.72 -8.81 -11.72
CA TYR A 111 5.98 -7.60 -11.34
C TYR A 111 4.54 -7.94 -10.88
N PHE A 112 3.78 -8.66 -11.71
CA PHE A 112 2.41 -9.04 -11.39
C PHE A 112 2.32 -9.95 -10.16
N LYS A 113 3.26 -10.88 -10.00
CA LYS A 113 3.32 -11.73 -8.81
C LYS A 113 3.51 -10.90 -7.54
N GLN A 114 4.46 -9.97 -7.55
CA GLN A 114 4.73 -9.10 -6.39
C GLN A 114 3.54 -8.20 -6.07
N LEU A 115 2.87 -7.66 -7.08
CA LEU A 115 1.68 -6.84 -6.90
C LEU A 115 0.51 -7.65 -6.34
N SER A 116 0.28 -8.84 -6.87
CA SER A 116 -0.73 -9.78 -6.38
C SER A 116 -0.46 -10.19 -4.93
N ASP A 117 0.78 -10.55 -4.60
CA ASP A 117 1.17 -10.92 -3.23
C ASP A 117 0.91 -9.77 -2.24
N THR A 118 1.12 -8.53 -2.66
CA THR A 118 0.84 -7.35 -1.82
C THR A 118 -0.65 -7.22 -1.51
N ILE A 119 -1.50 -7.39 -2.52
CA ILE A 119 -2.95 -7.33 -2.36
C ILE A 119 -3.44 -8.48 -1.47
N GLN A 120 -2.92 -9.68 -1.69
CA GLN A 120 -3.26 -10.86 -0.87
C GLN A 120 -2.84 -10.68 0.59
N GLU A 121 -1.71 -10.03 0.85
CA GLU A 121 -1.26 -9.72 2.22
C GLU A 121 -2.26 -8.84 2.96
N TYR A 122 -2.80 -7.81 2.29
CA TYR A 122 -3.86 -7.00 2.89
C TYR A 122 -5.06 -7.85 3.30
N TYR A 123 -5.58 -8.68 2.40
CA TYR A 123 -6.75 -9.50 2.70
C TYR A 123 -6.47 -10.58 3.73
N ARG A 124 -5.27 -11.13 3.77
CA ARG A 124 -4.85 -12.10 4.79
C ARG A 124 -4.88 -11.48 6.18
N ASN A 125 -4.41 -10.25 6.31
CA ASN A 125 -4.34 -9.54 7.59
C ASN A 125 -5.70 -8.93 7.99
N LYS A 126 -6.68 -8.88 7.09
CA LYS A 126 -8.01 -8.31 7.32
C LYS A 126 -9.11 -9.37 7.44
N LYS A 127 -8.77 -10.62 7.72
CA LYS A 127 -9.76 -11.64 8.04
C LYS A 127 -10.34 -11.37 9.42
N TYR A 128 -11.64 -11.14 9.47
CA TYR A 128 -12.38 -10.93 10.70
C TYR A 128 -13.22 -12.17 11.02
N ILE A 129 -13.29 -12.52 12.30
CA ILE A 129 -14.24 -13.51 12.80
C ILE A 129 -15.31 -12.77 13.57
N LYS A 130 -16.60 -13.07 13.29
CA LYS A 130 -17.73 -12.58 14.07
C LYS A 130 -17.84 -13.42 15.34
N VAL A 131 -17.76 -12.76 16.48
CA VAL A 131 -17.89 -13.37 17.80
C VAL A 131 -19.06 -12.73 18.53
N ILE A 132 -19.90 -13.55 19.14
CA ILE A 132 -20.97 -13.06 20.01
C ILE A 132 -20.46 -13.10 21.45
N ASP A 133 -20.35 -11.93 22.05
CA ASP A 133 -19.92 -11.74 23.43
C ASP A 133 -21.02 -10.98 24.16
N ASP A 134 -21.57 -11.57 25.24
CA ASP A 134 -22.70 -11.03 26.03
C ASP A 134 -23.88 -10.59 25.16
N GLY A 135 -24.18 -11.29 24.08
CA GLY A 135 -25.27 -10.96 23.17
C GLY A 135 -24.94 -9.84 22.17
N ILE A 136 -23.72 -9.33 22.17
CA ILE A 136 -23.23 -8.30 21.25
C ILE A 136 -22.35 -8.96 20.17
N GLU A 137 -22.70 -8.75 18.91
CA GLU A 137 -21.88 -9.23 17.79
C GLU A 137 -20.65 -8.34 17.63
N LYS A 138 -19.45 -8.93 17.72
CA LYS A 138 -18.17 -8.26 17.52
C LYS A 138 -17.42 -8.90 16.37
N GLU A 139 -16.81 -8.07 15.55
CA GLU A 139 -15.85 -8.52 14.52
C GLU A 139 -14.44 -8.38 15.07
N LEU A 140 -13.70 -9.51 15.12
CA LEU A 140 -12.31 -9.55 15.54
C LEU A 140 -11.43 -9.98 14.38
N LEU A 141 -10.25 -9.38 14.25
CA LEU A 141 -9.22 -9.87 13.34
C LEU A 141 -8.80 -11.29 13.74
N THR A 142 -8.62 -12.18 12.77
CA THR A 142 -8.19 -13.56 13.03
C THR A 142 -6.86 -13.59 13.79
N VAL A 143 -5.95 -12.67 13.51
CA VAL A 143 -4.67 -12.56 14.20
C VAL A 143 -4.82 -12.21 15.67
N ASP A 144 -5.79 -11.39 16.03
CA ASP A 144 -6.05 -11.00 17.41
C ASP A 144 -6.56 -12.19 18.24
N ILE A 145 -7.31 -13.08 17.61
CA ILE A 145 -7.85 -14.29 18.26
C ILE A 145 -6.74 -15.30 18.58
N LEU A 146 -5.70 -15.40 17.75
CA LEU A 146 -4.58 -16.31 17.96
C LEU A 146 -3.70 -15.95 19.17
N TYR A 147 -3.77 -14.71 19.65
CA TYR A 147 -2.94 -14.17 20.72
C TYR A 147 -3.70 -13.77 21.99
N ILE A 148 -4.97 -14.10 22.05
CA ILE A 148 -5.80 -13.86 23.27
C ILE A 148 -5.60 -14.95 24.33
#